data_e60b13580079c99118c34fa56d50dd24
#
_entry.id   e60b13580079c99118c34fa56d50dd24
#
_cell.length_a   1.000
_cell.length_b   1.000
_cell.length_c   1.000
_cell.angle_alpha   90.00
_cell.angle_beta   90.00
_cell.angle_gamma   90.00
#
_symmetry.space_group_name_H-M   'P 1'
#
loop_
_entity.id
_entity.type
_entity.pdbx_description
1 polymer ?
#
loop_
_entity_poly.entity_id
_entity_poly.type
_entity_poly.pdbx_seq_one_letter_code
_entity_poly.pdbx_strand_id
1 'polypeptide(L)'
;MHIAIDAHSVGTGLAGNETYAANLVEALAEVDSENLYTIYVTRKEAERRFEGRWPNVRVQRTLPHTPILRVPFTLSAELRRRPVDILHVQYTAPPLAPCPVVVTIHDLSFEHLPETFKRRSWMQLRLTVRRTARRAAHVIAPSEFTRRDLVETYRLDPSRVTAIPLAASERFRHVEDAREIERVRRLYGIEGEYVLAVGSIQPRKNLARLVRAYSLLRRERGRSNLPKLVLVGKQAWLYDETLKAIEEEDAGDRVVLTGHVSEGDLPALYSGALCFAYPSYFEGFGLPPLEAMRCGTPVLVGDRSSLPEVVGDAALTADPFDAGALARALARLIDDDALRAELRTRGLTRAHAFDWRDTARMTLQVYRRVMNDKEAFGVQQSAFS
;
A
#
# COMPACT_ATOMS: atom_id res chain seq x y z
N MET A 1 -10.74 -7.17 25.31
CA MET A 1 -10.93 -5.76 24.87
C MET A 1 -12.01 -5.69 23.82
N HIS A 2 -12.68 -4.55 23.69
CA HIS A 2 -13.55 -4.24 22.57
C HIS A 2 -12.87 -3.20 21.67
N ILE A 3 -12.52 -3.58 20.46
CA ILE A 3 -11.70 -2.78 19.53
C ILE A 3 -12.57 -2.35 18.35
N ALA A 4 -12.61 -1.07 18.08
CA ALA A 4 -13.24 -0.53 16.87
C ALA A 4 -12.20 -0.28 15.79
N ILE A 5 -12.49 -0.69 14.54
CA ILE A 5 -11.61 -0.46 13.38
C ILE A 5 -12.40 0.30 12.33
N ASP A 6 -11.88 1.45 11.90
CA ASP A 6 -12.45 2.21 10.79
C ASP A 6 -11.95 1.67 9.44
N ALA A 7 -12.71 0.78 8.85
CA ALA A 7 -12.46 0.15 7.56
C ALA A 7 -13.24 0.82 6.40
N HIS A 8 -13.49 2.13 6.48
CA HIS A 8 -14.26 2.87 5.48
C HIS A 8 -13.68 2.84 4.06
N SER A 9 -12.38 2.56 3.93
CA SER A 9 -11.70 2.44 2.64
C SER A 9 -12.08 1.17 1.87
N VAL A 10 -12.59 0.14 2.53
CA VAL A 10 -12.97 -1.13 1.89
C VAL A 10 -14.19 -0.93 0.98
N GLY A 11 -14.10 -1.42 -0.26
CA GLY A 11 -15.12 -1.26 -1.29
C GLY A 11 -15.11 0.11 -1.98
N THR A 12 -14.06 0.91 -1.83
CA THR A 12 -13.97 2.26 -2.44
C THR A 12 -13.03 2.33 -3.64
N GLY A 13 -12.24 1.30 -3.89
CA GLY A 13 -11.20 1.29 -4.93
C GLY A 13 -9.99 2.16 -4.59
N LEU A 14 -9.79 2.49 -3.31
CA LEU A 14 -8.61 3.20 -2.78
C LEU A 14 -7.47 2.22 -2.49
N ALA A 15 -7.05 1.47 -3.50
CA ALA A 15 -5.96 0.50 -3.57
C ALA A 15 -5.26 0.17 -2.20
N GLY A 16 -4.15 0.80 -1.86
CA GLY A 16 -3.36 0.45 -0.67
C GLY A 16 -4.09 0.56 0.67
N ASN A 17 -4.90 1.61 0.87
CA ASN A 17 -5.66 1.80 2.12
C ASN A 17 -6.76 0.75 2.28
N GLU A 18 -7.39 0.37 1.17
CA GLU A 18 -8.39 -0.69 1.12
C GLU A 18 -7.76 -2.04 1.41
N THR A 19 -6.64 -2.36 0.72
CA THR A 19 -5.87 -3.59 0.92
C THR A 19 -5.43 -3.73 2.37
N TYR A 20 -4.90 -2.65 2.98
CA TYR A 20 -4.51 -2.66 4.40
C TYR A 20 -5.69 -2.98 5.32
N ALA A 21 -6.78 -2.20 5.22
CA ALA A 21 -7.92 -2.37 6.12
C ALA A 21 -8.54 -3.76 6.02
N ALA A 22 -8.70 -4.25 4.79
CA ALA A 22 -9.30 -5.55 4.54
C ALA A 22 -8.46 -6.70 5.10
N ASN A 23 -7.17 -6.74 4.76
CA ASN A 23 -6.30 -7.82 5.21
C ASN A 23 -6.01 -7.76 6.73
N LEU A 24 -5.88 -6.56 7.30
CA LEU A 24 -5.69 -6.42 8.75
C LEU A 24 -6.91 -6.95 9.53
N VAL A 25 -8.13 -6.59 9.11
CA VAL A 25 -9.36 -7.08 9.78
C VAL A 25 -9.46 -8.60 9.68
N GLU A 26 -9.22 -9.17 8.50
CA GLU A 26 -9.25 -10.62 8.29
C GLU A 26 -8.19 -11.32 9.16
N ALA A 27 -6.96 -10.83 9.13
CA ALA A 27 -5.86 -11.42 9.90
C ALA A 27 -6.06 -11.29 11.43
N LEU A 28 -6.58 -10.14 11.92
CA LEU A 28 -6.91 -9.99 13.33
C LEU A 28 -7.98 -10.98 13.76
N ALA A 29 -9.05 -11.15 12.97
CA ALA A 29 -10.12 -12.08 13.26
C ALA A 29 -9.66 -13.55 13.24
N GLU A 30 -8.61 -13.88 12.47
CA GLU A 30 -8.02 -15.22 12.42
C GLU A 30 -7.09 -15.52 13.60
N VAL A 31 -6.29 -14.54 14.04
CA VAL A 31 -5.26 -14.77 15.06
C VAL A 31 -5.74 -14.49 16.49
N ASP A 32 -6.89 -13.85 16.64
CA ASP A 32 -7.41 -13.40 17.93
C ASP A 32 -8.90 -13.73 18.10
N SER A 33 -9.18 -14.64 19.02
CA SER A 33 -10.54 -15.03 19.41
C SER A 33 -10.98 -14.42 20.75
N GLU A 34 -10.09 -13.73 21.47
CA GLU A 34 -10.34 -13.22 22.83
C GLU A 34 -10.99 -11.82 22.83
N ASN A 35 -10.64 -11.01 21.84
CA ASN A 35 -11.12 -9.63 21.74
C ASN A 35 -12.36 -9.53 20.84
N LEU A 36 -13.22 -8.54 21.11
CA LEU A 36 -14.37 -8.20 20.27
C LEU A 36 -13.97 -7.09 19.31
N TYR A 37 -14.40 -7.21 18.07
CA TYR A 37 -14.13 -6.23 17.01
C TYR A 37 -15.43 -5.62 16.49
N THR A 38 -15.48 -4.29 16.41
CA THR A 38 -16.52 -3.57 15.66
C THR A 38 -15.87 -2.93 14.45
N ILE A 39 -16.25 -3.39 13.26
CA ILE A 39 -15.70 -2.91 11.99
C ILE A 39 -16.65 -1.87 11.40
N TYR A 40 -16.21 -0.62 11.37
CA TYR A 40 -16.96 0.46 10.75
C TYR A 40 -16.70 0.53 9.25
N VAL A 41 -17.73 0.31 8.46
CA VAL A 41 -17.67 0.34 6.99
C VAL A 41 -18.65 1.38 6.43
N THR A 42 -18.50 1.74 5.16
CA THR A 42 -19.38 2.70 4.49
C THR A 42 -20.08 2.10 3.26
N ARG A 43 -19.58 1.00 2.75
CA ARG A 43 -20.09 0.33 1.53
C ARG A 43 -20.72 -1.02 1.87
N LYS A 44 -21.75 -1.39 1.08
CA LYS A 44 -22.42 -2.69 1.24
C LYS A 44 -21.48 -3.88 0.89
N GLU A 45 -20.57 -3.67 -0.05
CA GLU A 45 -19.58 -4.66 -0.45
C GLU A 45 -18.65 -5.00 0.72
N ALA A 46 -18.20 -3.98 1.46
CA ALA A 46 -17.39 -4.16 2.67
C ALA A 46 -18.18 -4.84 3.79
N GLU A 47 -19.46 -4.49 3.98
CA GLU A 47 -20.33 -5.16 4.94
C GLU A 47 -20.42 -6.66 4.64
N ARG A 48 -20.75 -7.04 3.40
CA ARG A 48 -20.82 -8.44 2.95
C ARG A 48 -19.50 -9.21 3.08
N ARG A 49 -18.37 -8.49 2.97
CA ARG A 49 -17.04 -9.10 3.09
C ARG A 49 -16.76 -9.62 4.49
N PHE A 50 -17.24 -8.95 5.52
CA PHE A 50 -16.89 -9.25 6.91
C PHE A 50 -18.04 -9.83 7.73
N GLU A 51 -19.29 -9.54 7.38
CA GLU A 51 -20.47 -9.92 8.17
C GLU A 51 -20.61 -11.43 8.28
N GLY A 52 -20.79 -11.92 9.52
CA GLY A 52 -21.07 -13.34 9.81
C GLY A 52 -19.91 -14.30 9.59
N ARG A 53 -18.70 -13.82 9.24
CA ARG A 53 -17.54 -14.71 8.99
C ARG A 53 -16.83 -15.14 10.27
N TRP A 54 -16.83 -14.33 11.31
CA TRP A 54 -16.17 -14.61 12.59
C TRP A 54 -17.08 -14.23 13.76
N PRO A 55 -17.13 -15.06 14.82
CA PRO A 55 -18.06 -14.86 15.93
C PRO A 55 -17.75 -13.62 16.78
N ASN A 56 -16.49 -13.18 16.79
CA ASN A 56 -16.00 -12.02 17.54
C ASN A 56 -15.96 -10.71 16.70
N VAL A 57 -16.44 -10.73 15.46
CA VAL A 57 -16.50 -9.56 14.55
C VAL A 57 -17.94 -9.11 14.35
N ARG A 58 -18.20 -7.85 14.60
CA ARG A 58 -19.46 -7.16 14.29
C ARG A 58 -19.20 -6.10 13.25
N VAL A 59 -20.05 -6.02 12.25
CA VAL A 59 -19.96 -5.00 11.18
C VAL A 59 -21.00 -3.92 11.42
N GLN A 60 -20.58 -2.67 11.33
CA GLN A 60 -21.45 -1.52 11.50
C GLN A 60 -21.28 -0.55 10.33
N ARG A 61 -22.34 -0.33 9.56
CA ARG A 61 -22.30 0.67 8.50
C ARG A 61 -22.50 2.08 9.04
N THR A 62 -21.58 2.99 8.72
CA THR A 62 -21.61 4.41 9.10
C THR A 62 -21.73 5.31 7.89
N LEU A 63 -22.75 6.17 7.86
CA LEU A 63 -23.01 7.11 6.77
C LEU A 63 -23.03 8.55 7.30
N PRO A 64 -22.79 9.56 6.45
CA PRO A 64 -22.44 9.48 5.04
C PRO A 64 -21.01 8.99 4.82
N HIS A 65 -20.68 8.58 3.57
CA HIS A 65 -19.30 8.18 3.22
C HIS A 65 -18.29 9.34 3.31
N THR A 66 -18.75 10.58 3.14
CA THR A 66 -17.92 11.80 3.15
C THR A 66 -17.16 11.97 4.47
N PRO A 67 -15.82 11.91 4.47
CA PRO A 67 -15.01 11.90 5.70
C PRO A 67 -15.21 13.12 6.59
N ILE A 68 -15.41 14.31 5.99
CA ILE A 68 -15.58 15.58 6.71
C ILE A 68 -16.84 15.61 7.59
N LEU A 69 -17.85 14.82 7.28
CA LEU A 69 -19.06 14.66 8.09
C LEU A 69 -19.01 13.39 8.94
N ARG A 70 -18.54 12.29 8.33
CA ARG A 70 -18.52 10.99 8.97
C ARG A 70 -17.60 10.94 10.18
N VAL A 71 -16.36 11.40 10.03
CA VAL A 71 -15.35 11.28 11.08
C VAL A 71 -15.72 12.11 12.32
N PRO A 72 -16.00 13.44 12.24
CA PRO A 72 -16.28 14.23 13.42
C PRO A 72 -17.68 14.00 14.03
N PHE A 73 -18.67 13.60 13.24
CA PHE A 73 -20.06 13.52 13.73
C PHE A 73 -20.54 12.08 13.86
N THR A 74 -20.65 11.32 12.75
CA THR A 74 -21.28 10.00 12.79
C THR A 74 -20.46 8.99 13.57
N LEU A 75 -19.15 8.90 13.26
CA LEU A 75 -18.26 7.97 13.97
C LEU A 75 -18.14 8.35 15.45
N SER A 76 -18.04 9.65 15.76
CA SER A 76 -18.04 10.13 17.15
C SER A 76 -19.33 9.77 17.90
N ALA A 77 -20.50 9.87 17.24
CA ALA A 77 -21.80 9.52 17.84
C ALA A 77 -21.89 8.00 18.09
N GLU A 78 -21.49 7.18 17.13
CA GLU A 78 -21.49 5.72 17.30
C GLU A 78 -20.58 5.27 18.43
N LEU A 79 -19.38 5.84 18.55
CA LEU A 79 -18.44 5.54 19.64
C LEU A 79 -18.98 5.95 21.02
N ARG A 80 -19.82 7.00 21.13
CA ARG A 80 -20.48 7.35 22.39
C ARG A 80 -21.66 6.44 22.71
N ARG A 81 -22.39 5.99 21.68
CA ARG A 81 -23.54 5.07 21.87
C ARG A 81 -23.10 3.66 22.20
N ARG A 82 -21.95 3.23 21.66
CA ARG A 82 -21.35 1.89 21.85
C ARG A 82 -19.90 2.07 22.24
N PRO A 83 -19.62 2.25 23.53
CA PRO A 83 -18.25 2.44 24.01
C PRO A 83 -17.35 1.26 23.64
N VAL A 84 -16.12 1.61 23.25
CA VAL A 84 -15.05 0.68 22.92
C VAL A 84 -13.79 1.04 23.71
N ASP A 85 -12.91 0.06 23.89
CA ASP A 85 -11.66 0.27 24.60
C ASP A 85 -10.63 1.02 23.76
N ILE A 86 -10.57 0.73 22.44
CA ILE A 86 -9.64 1.31 21.48
C ILE A 86 -10.36 1.59 20.16
N LEU A 87 -10.01 2.71 19.54
CA LEU A 87 -10.36 3.01 18.15
C LEU A 87 -9.10 2.97 17.28
N HIS A 88 -9.09 2.11 16.26
CA HIS A 88 -8.06 2.08 15.23
C HIS A 88 -8.56 2.73 13.94
N VAL A 89 -7.81 3.71 13.44
CA VAL A 89 -8.13 4.47 12.22
C VAL A 89 -6.93 4.55 11.28
N GLN A 90 -7.19 4.91 10.02
CA GLN A 90 -6.16 5.30 9.06
C GLN A 90 -6.15 6.81 8.91
N TYR A 91 -4.98 7.44 9.01
CA TYR A 91 -4.73 8.87 8.83
C TYR A 91 -5.48 9.81 9.78
N THR A 92 -6.81 9.75 9.85
CA THR A 92 -7.59 10.77 10.54
C THR A 92 -8.58 10.18 11.53
N ALA A 93 -8.50 10.63 12.78
CA ALA A 93 -9.41 10.26 13.88
C ALA A 93 -10.46 11.34 14.17
N PRO A 94 -11.56 10.97 14.81
CA PRO A 94 -12.51 11.93 15.39
C PRO A 94 -11.79 12.91 16.32
N PRO A 95 -12.08 14.22 16.23
CA PRO A 95 -11.42 15.24 17.05
C PRO A 95 -11.55 15.03 18.56
N LEU A 96 -12.65 14.42 18.99
CA LEU A 96 -13.02 14.11 20.37
C LEU A 96 -13.42 12.64 20.49
N ALA A 97 -12.50 11.73 20.18
CA ALA A 97 -12.71 10.31 20.39
C ALA A 97 -12.87 10.02 21.90
N PRO A 98 -13.89 9.24 22.33
CA PRO A 98 -14.14 8.96 23.75
C PRO A 98 -13.21 7.86 24.31
N CYS A 99 -12.33 7.30 23.51
CA CYS A 99 -11.42 6.23 23.83
C CYS A 99 -10.02 6.51 23.26
N PRO A 100 -8.97 5.81 23.70
CA PRO A 100 -7.66 5.84 23.10
C PRO A 100 -7.72 5.53 21.61
N VAL A 101 -6.91 6.27 20.83
CA VAL A 101 -6.83 6.12 19.38
C VAL A 101 -5.47 5.51 19.01
N VAL A 102 -5.49 4.44 18.24
CA VAL A 102 -4.36 3.95 17.47
C VAL A 102 -4.55 4.40 16.03
N VAL A 103 -3.53 4.99 15.42
CA VAL A 103 -3.62 5.46 14.02
C VAL A 103 -2.54 4.83 13.18
N THR A 104 -2.93 4.24 12.04
CA THR A 104 -1.97 3.85 11.00
C THR A 104 -1.83 4.98 10.00
N ILE A 105 -0.58 5.42 9.77
CA ILE A 105 -0.23 6.43 8.77
C ILE A 105 0.69 5.75 7.75
N HIS A 106 0.17 5.59 6.54
CA HIS A 106 0.87 4.81 5.51
C HIS A 106 2.07 5.53 4.92
N ASP A 107 1.99 6.83 4.72
CA ASP A 107 3.08 7.70 4.27
C ASP A 107 2.79 9.17 4.60
N LEU A 108 3.79 10.02 4.41
CA LEU A 108 3.68 11.48 4.50
C LEU A 108 3.93 12.16 3.14
N SER A 109 3.58 11.51 2.04
CA SER A 109 3.76 12.07 0.69
C SER A 109 3.12 13.45 0.53
N PHE A 110 2.00 13.71 1.17
CA PHE A 110 1.35 15.01 1.18
C PHE A 110 2.15 16.12 1.91
N GLU A 111 3.06 15.78 2.82
CA GLU A 111 3.97 16.76 3.44
C GLU A 111 5.18 17.06 2.55
N HIS A 112 5.72 16.04 1.87
CA HIS A 112 6.95 16.12 1.09
C HIS A 112 6.73 16.47 -0.40
N LEU A 113 5.55 16.16 -0.94
CA LEU A 113 5.21 16.30 -2.36
C LEU A 113 3.86 17.03 -2.53
N PRO A 114 3.70 18.22 -1.95
CA PRO A 114 2.42 18.95 -1.94
C PRO A 114 1.88 19.24 -3.35
N GLU A 115 2.76 19.39 -4.34
CA GLU A 115 2.43 19.63 -5.74
C GLU A 115 1.67 18.45 -6.39
N THR A 116 1.81 17.26 -5.84
CA THR A 116 1.12 16.06 -6.33
C THR A 116 -0.32 15.94 -5.79
N PHE A 117 -0.77 16.89 -4.99
CA PHE A 117 -2.10 16.89 -4.38
C PHE A 117 -2.93 18.10 -4.77
N LYS A 118 -4.25 17.93 -4.85
CA LYS A 118 -5.16 19.08 -4.95
C LYS A 118 -5.07 19.92 -3.68
N ARG A 119 -4.92 21.25 -3.79
CA ARG A 119 -4.68 22.18 -2.68
C ARG A 119 -5.64 21.99 -1.48
N ARG A 120 -6.93 21.79 -1.73
CA ARG A 120 -7.93 21.54 -0.64
C ARG A 120 -7.65 20.23 0.10
N SER A 121 -7.39 19.15 -0.64
CA SER A 121 -7.09 17.83 -0.04
C SER A 121 -5.77 17.86 0.71
N TRP A 122 -4.74 18.49 0.15
CA TRP A 122 -3.47 18.70 0.81
C TRP A 122 -3.61 19.44 2.15
N MET A 123 -4.29 20.60 2.16
CA MET A 123 -4.51 21.37 3.41
C MET A 123 -5.27 20.55 4.45
N GLN A 124 -6.31 19.83 4.03
CA GLN A 124 -7.10 18.97 4.91
C GLN A 124 -6.22 17.86 5.52
N LEU A 125 -5.48 17.10 4.69
CA LEU A 125 -4.60 16.01 5.15
C LEU A 125 -3.56 16.55 6.13
N ARG A 126 -2.84 17.60 5.75
CA ARG A 126 -1.80 18.20 6.57
C ARG A 126 -2.29 18.60 7.97
N LEU A 127 -3.48 19.20 8.05
CA LEU A 127 -4.05 19.62 9.33
C LEU A 127 -4.56 18.43 10.15
N THR A 128 -5.33 17.54 9.51
CA THR A 128 -6.02 16.44 10.23
C THR A 128 -5.07 15.33 10.63
N VAL A 129 -4.15 14.92 9.75
CA VAL A 129 -3.19 13.84 10.01
C VAL A 129 -2.21 14.23 11.10
N ARG A 130 -1.61 15.43 11.00
CA ARG A 130 -0.69 15.94 12.03
C ARG A 130 -1.36 16.02 13.40
N ARG A 131 -2.61 16.52 13.46
CA ARG A 131 -3.38 16.59 14.72
C ARG A 131 -3.66 15.19 15.26
N THR A 132 -4.07 14.26 14.40
CA THR A 132 -4.34 12.87 14.79
C THR A 132 -3.09 12.20 15.33
N ALA A 133 -1.97 12.24 14.60
CA ALA A 133 -0.71 11.65 15.00
C ALA A 133 -0.23 12.13 16.37
N ARG A 134 -0.33 13.45 16.63
CA ARG A 134 0.08 14.05 17.91
C ARG A 134 -0.81 13.66 19.09
N ARG A 135 -2.10 13.38 18.85
CA ARG A 135 -3.08 13.07 19.88
C ARG A 135 -3.33 11.59 20.07
N ALA A 136 -3.00 10.78 19.08
CA ALA A 136 -3.18 9.33 19.17
C ALA A 136 -2.40 8.76 20.35
N ALA A 137 -2.95 7.76 21.01
CA ALA A 137 -2.25 7.00 22.03
C ALA A 137 -1.03 6.29 21.44
N HIS A 138 -1.15 5.79 20.19
CA HIS A 138 -0.06 5.17 19.46
C HIS A 138 -0.21 5.36 17.96
N VAL A 139 0.94 5.42 17.25
CA VAL A 139 1.00 5.53 15.79
C VAL A 139 1.66 4.28 15.23
N ILE A 140 1.04 3.68 14.21
CA ILE A 140 1.59 2.58 13.44
C ILE A 140 2.06 3.12 12.09
N ALA A 141 3.28 2.78 11.71
CA ALA A 141 3.88 3.05 10.40
C ALA A 141 4.12 1.72 9.65
N PRO A 142 3.99 1.64 8.33
CA PRO A 142 4.16 0.38 7.61
C PRO A 142 5.63 0.00 7.39
N SER A 143 6.58 0.89 7.68
CA SER A 143 8.03 0.68 7.49
C SER A 143 8.81 1.51 8.49
N GLU A 144 10.09 1.16 8.67
CA GLU A 144 11.01 1.95 9.50
C GLU A 144 11.30 3.32 8.86
N PHE A 145 11.30 3.39 7.52
CA PHE A 145 11.36 4.67 6.82
C PHE A 145 10.20 5.59 7.24
N THR A 146 8.95 5.13 7.14
CA THR A 146 7.78 5.93 7.52
C THR A 146 7.76 6.23 9.02
N ARG A 147 8.22 5.32 9.88
CA ARG A 147 8.35 5.56 11.31
C ARG A 147 9.28 6.75 11.59
N ARG A 148 10.47 6.75 10.99
CA ARG A 148 11.45 7.85 11.13
C ARG A 148 10.88 9.16 10.59
N ASP A 149 10.27 9.12 9.40
CA ASP A 149 9.65 10.30 8.78
C ASP A 149 8.54 10.91 9.67
N LEU A 150 7.69 10.09 10.30
CA LEU A 150 6.67 10.54 11.26
C LEU A 150 7.27 11.19 12.51
N VAL A 151 8.31 10.58 13.08
CA VAL A 151 9.00 11.08 14.27
C VAL A 151 9.64 12.45 13.96
N GLU A 152 10.34 12.57 12.86
CA GLU A 152 11.06 13.78 12.47
C GLU A 152 10.08 14.91 12.06
N THR A 153 9.16 14.61 11.12
CA THR A 153 8.25 15.62 10.54
C THR A 153 7.24 16.14 11.56
N TYR A 154 6.70 15.26 12.39
CA TYR A 154 5.69 15.67 13.37
C TYR A 154 6.24 15.85 14.79
N ARG A 155 7.54 15.59 15.02
CA ARG A 155 8.21 15.64 16.31
C ARG A 155 7.48 14.79 17.35
N LEU A 156 7.20 13.53 16.97
CA LEU A 156 6.57 12.57 17.86
C LEU A 156 7.60 11.92 18.78
N ASP A 157 7.16 11.49 19.94
CA ASP A 157 7.95 10.61 20.78
C ASP A 157 8.19 9.26 20.06
N PRO A 158 9.44 8.84 19.81
CA PRO A 158 9.75 7.60 19.13
C PRO A 158 9.13 6.35 19.79
N SER A 159 8.90 6.40 21.11
CA SER A 159 8.27 5.30 21.86
C SER A 159 6.80 5.11 21.53
N ARG A 160 6.15 6.12 20.96
CA ARG A 160 4.74 6.11 20.53
C ARG A 160 4.55 5.77 19.05
N VAL A 161 5.63 5.44 18.33
CA VAL A 161 5.56 5.10 16.91
C VAL A 161 6.20 3.74 16.68
N THR A 162 5.44 2.78 16.19
CA THR A 162 5.92 1.42 15.89
C THR A 162 5.84 1.15 14.40
N ALA A 163 6.94 0.64 13.84
CA ALA A 163 6.93 0.11 12.47
C ALA A 163 6.34 -1.31 12.48
N ILE A 164 5.27 -1.52 11.70
CA ILE A 164 4.63 -2.83 11.51
C ILE A 164 4.54 -3.10 10.02
N PRO A 165 5.35 -4.00 9.48
CA PRO A 165 5.36 -4.31 8.06
C PRO A 165 4.01 -4.83 7.56
N LEU A 166 3.71 -4.56 6.31
CA LEU A 166 2.58 -5.12 5.59
C LEU A 166 3.02 -6.38 4.84
N ALA A 167 2.06 -7.10 4.28
CA ALA A 167 2.32 -8.27 3.44
C ALA A 167 1.55 -8.20 2.12
N ALA A 168 2.00 -8.88 1.10
CA ALA A 168 1.17 -9.15 -0.07
C ALA A 168 0.05 -10.12 0.31
N SER A 169 -1.17 -9.90 -0.23
CA SER A 169 -2.30 -10.80 0.01
C SER A 169 -1.99 -12.22 -0.50
N GLU A 170 -2.54 -13.24 0.15
CA GLU A 170 -2.38 -14.66 -0.24
C GLU A 170 -2.86 -14.98 -1.66
N ARG A 171 -3.69 -14.14 -2.24
CA ARG A 171 -4.10 -14.25 -3.67
C ARG A 171 -2.93 -14.12 -4.64
N PHE A 172 -1.90 -13.35 -4.27
CA PHE A 172 -0.69 -13.21 -5.06
C PHE A 172 0.19 -14.43 -4.84
N ARG A 173 0.17 -15.31 -5.83
CA ARG A 173 0.98 -16.53 -5.92
C ARG A 173 1.35 -16.76 -7.36
N HIS A 174 2.41 -17.51 -7.58
CA HIS A 174 2.80 -17.87 -8.93
C HIS A 174 1.71 -18.67 -9.63
N VAL A 175 1.32 -18.21 -10.80
CA VAL A 175 0.38 -18.88 -11.69
C VAL A 175 1.17 -19.75 -12.67
N GLU A 176 1.06 -21.07 -12.53
CA GLU A 176 1.77 -22.05 -13.37
C GLU A 176 1.02 -22.35 -14.67
N ASP A 177 -0.30 -22.15 -14.68
CA ASP A 177 -1.12 -22.43 -15.86
C ASP A 177 -0.87 -21.38 -16.96
N ALA A 178 -0.12 -21.81 -17.97
CA ALA A 178 0.19 -20.98 -19.14
C ALA A 178 -1.08 -20.53 -19.90
N ARG A 179 -2.17 -21.32 -19.85
CA ARG A 179 -3.44 -20.95 -20.49
C ARG A 179 -4.09 -19.79 -19.80
N GLU A 180 -4.03 -19.76 -18.48
CA GLU A 180 -4.55 -18.63 -17.68
C GLU A 180 -3.74 -17.36 -17.92
N ILE A 181 -2.42 -17.45 -17.95
CA ILE A 181 -1.54 -16.31 -18.28
C ILE A 181 -1.88 -15.78 -19.67
N GLU A 182 -2.01 -16.67 -20.66
CA GLU A 182 -2.32 -16.29 -22.04
C GLU A 182 -3.74 -15.70 -22.16
N ARG A 183 -4.73 -16.25 -21.44
CA ARG A 183 -6.10 -15.69 -21.37
C ARG A 183 -6.07 -14.25 -20.91
N VAL A 184 -5.35 -13.98 -19.81
CA VAL A 184 -5.25 -12.64 -19.22
C VAL A 184 -4.48 -11.69 -20.13
N ARG A 185 -3.37 -12.13 -20.73
CA ARG A 185 -2.63 -11.34 -21.71
C ARG A 185 -3.52 -10.89 -22.88
N ARG A 186 -4.27 -11.81 -23.48
CA ARG A 186 -5.22 -11.50 -24.59
C ARG A 186 -6.30 -10.53 -24.14
N LEU A 187 -6.86 -10.72 -22.93
CA LEU A 187 -7.90 -9.85 -22.39
C LEU A 187 -7.46 -8.39 -22.32
N TYR A 188 -6.17 -8.15 -22.01
CA TYR A 188 -5.60 -6.81 -21.88
C TYR A 188 -4.74 -6.37 -23.08
N GLY A 189 -4.79 -7.08 -24.19
CA GLY A 189 -4.07 -6.72 -25.44
C GLY A 189 -2.55 -6.80 -25.33
N ILE A 190 -2.02 -7.71 -24.50
CA ILE A 190 -0.58 -7.88 -24.28
C ILE A 190 -0.04 -8.98 -25.18
N GLU A 191 0.79 -8.61 -26.14
CA GLU A 191 1.43 -9.54 -27.08
C GLU A 191 2.93 -9.68 -26.78
N GLY A 192 3.44 -10.90 -26.86
CA GLY A 192 4.85 -11.19 -26.64
C GLY A 192 5.30 -11.03 -25.17
N GLU A 193 6.59 -10.98 -24.95
CA GLU A 193 7.16 -10.72 -23.63
C GLU A 193 6.94 -9.27 -23.20
N TYR A 194 6.89 -9.05 -21.89
CA TYR A 194 6.64 -7.70 -21.37
C TYR A 194 7.32 -7.41 -20.03
N VAL A 195 7.68 -6.15 -19.86
CA VAL A 195 8.00 -5.52 -18.57
C VAL A 195 6.72 -4.97 -18.00
N LEU A 196 6.42 -5.26 -16.75
CA LEU A 196 5.19 -4.86 -16.07
C LEU A 196 5.44 -3.71 -15.08
N ALA A 197 4.55 -2.73 -15.05
CA ALA A 197 4.44 -1.76 -13.96
C ALA A 197 2.98 -1.65 -13.50
N VAL A 198 2.74 -1.71 -12.20
CA VAL A 198 1.39 -1.70 -11.59
C VAL A 198 1.26 -0.57 -10.57
N GLY A 199 0.18 0.18 -10.68
CA GLY A 199 -0.18 1.23 -9.73
C GLY A 199 -0.98 2.35 -10.36
N SER A 200 -1.67 3.15 -9.55
CA SER A 200 -2.35 4.34 -10.06
C SER A 200 -1.33 5.24 -10.78
N ILE A 201 -1.68 5.69 -12.00
CA ILE A 201 -0.80 6.54 -12.79
C ILE A 201 -0.80 7.94 -12.16
N GLN A 202 0.24 8.22 -11.37
CA GLN A 202 0.44 9.48 -10.65
C GLN A 202 1.94 9.81 -10.55
N PRO A 203 2.32 11.08 -10.38
CA PRO A 203 3.72 11.54 -10.52
C PRO A 203 4.72 10.73 -9.69
N ARG A 204 4.43 10.43 -8.41
CA ARG A 204 5.35 9.72 -7.53
C ARG A 204 5.69 8.29 -7.96
N LYS A 205 4.83 7.66 -8.78
CA LYS A 205 5.09 6.33 -9.38
C LYS A 205 6.10 6.41 -10.52
N ASN A 206 6.36 7.61 -11.04
CA ASN A 206 7.44 7.92 -11.95
C ASN A 206 7.40 7.17 -13.29
N LEU A 207 6.19 6.85 -13.74
CA LEU A 207 5.99 6.07 -14.97
C LEU A 207 6.46 6.81 -16.22
N ALA A 208 6.37 8.14 -16.24
CA ALA A 208 6.92 8.95 -17.34
C ALA A 208 8.43 8.73 -17.52
N ARG A 209 9.19 8.66 -16.40
CA ARG A 209 10.62 8.40 -16.48
C ARG A 209 10.91 6.93 -16.82
N LEU A 210 10.05 5.99 -16.40
CA LEU A 210 10.14 4.61 -16.85
C LEU A 210 10.01 4.50 -18.37
N VAL A 211 9.05 5.22 -18.96
CA VAL A 211 8.89 5.29 -20.42
C VAL A 211 10.14 5.85 -21.09
N ARG A 212 10.70 6.94 -20.56
CA ARG A 212 11.97 7.52 -21.09
C ARG A 212 13.14 6.54 -20.97
N ALA A 213 13.28 5.86 -19.84
CA ALA A 213 14.32 4.84 -19.64
C ALA A 213 14.18 3.67 -20.62
N TYR A 214 12.96 3.20 -20.82
CA TYR A 214 12.64 2.15 -21.79
C TYR A 214 12.96 2.60 -23.21
N SER A 215 12.65 3.85 -23.57
CA SER A 215 12.94 4.42 -24.90
C SER A 215 14.43 4.65 -25.14
N LEU A 216 15.22 4.98 -24.11
CA LEU A 216 16.68 5.00 -24.19
C LEU A 216 17.22 3.61 -24.57
N LEU A 217 16.78 2.57 -23.88
CA LEU A 217 17.18 1.20 -24.19
C LEU A 217 16.76 0.77 -25.60
N ARG A 218 15.56 1.18 -26.05
CA ARG A 218 15.06 0.92 -27.41
C ARG A 218 15.93 1.57 -28.49
N ARG A 219 16.41 2.79 -28.26
CA ARG A 219 17.32 3.47 -29.19
C ARG A 219 18.69 2.80 -29.28
N GLU A 220 19.24 2.36 -28.15
CA GLU A 220 20.54 1.69 -28.09
C GLU A 220 20.55 0.34 -28.83
N ARG A 221 19.43 -0.39 -28.81
CA ARG A 221 19.34 -1.76 -29.35
C ARG A 221 18.74 -1.89 -30.74
N GLY A 222 18.35 -0.78 -31.35
CA GLY A 222 17.54 -0.84 -32.58
C GLY A 222 16.09 -1.27 -32.26
N ARG A 223 15.14 -0.65 -32.96
CA ARG A 223 13.71 -0.60 -32.59
C ARG A 223 12.95 -1.95 -32.50
N SER A 224 13.52 -3.08 -32.82
CA SER A 224 12.73 -4.27 -33.17
C SER A 224 12.59 -5.35 -32.11
N ASN A 225 13.37 -5.38 -31.03
CA ASN A 225 13.47 -6.63 -30.20
C ASN A 225 13.37 -6.43 -28.68
N LEU A 226 12.64 -5.42 -28.20
CA LEU A 226 12.39 -5.28 -26.76
C LEU A 226 11.03 -5.84 -26.37
N PRO A 227 10.89 -6.41 -25.14
CA PRO A 227 9.61 -6.75 -24.53
C PRO A 227 8.70 -5.51 -24.49
N LYS A 228 7.38 -5.68 -24.58
CA LYS A 228 6.42 -4.57 -24.40
C LYS A 228 6.55 -3.98 -23.00
N LEU A 229 6.30 -2.67 -22.85
CA LEU A 229 6.14 -2.04 -21.54
C LEU A 229 4.65 -1.95 -21.23
N VAL A 230 4.18 -2.70 -20.21
CA VAL A 230 2.78 -2.77 -19.80
C VAL A 230 2.57 -1.96 -18.53
N LEU A 231 1.76 -0.92 -18.63
CA LEU A 231 1.41 -0.03 -17.52
C LEU A 231 -0.02 -0.31 -17.08
N VAL A 232 -0.16 -0.89 -15.89
CA VAL A 232 -1.44 -1.27 -15.28
C VAL A 232 -1.84 -0.26 -14.23
N GLY A 233 -3.03 0.31 -14.35
CA GLY A 233 -3.60 1.16 -13.32
C GLY A 233 -4.62 2.15 -13.83
N LYS A 234 -5.46 2.62 -12.91
CA LYS A 234 -6.39 3.71 -13.22
C LYS A 234 -5.61 4.98 -13.48
N GLN A 235 -6.05 5.73 -14.47
CA GLN A 235 -5.60 7.10 -14.69
C GLN A 235 -6.01 7.93 -13.44
N ALA A 236 -5.01 8.37 -12.68
CA ALA A 236 -5.21 9.25 -11.54
C ALA A 236 -4.99 10.72 -12.00
N TRP A 237 -5.00 11.65 -11.07
CA TRP A 237 -4.68 13.06 -11.40
C TRP A 237 -3.21 13.19 -11.81
N LEU A 238 -2.93 14.12 -12.74
CA LEU A 238 -1.60 14.39 -13.30
C LEU A 238 -0.98 13.21 -14.07
N TYR A 239 -1.81 12.37 -14.71
CA TYR A 239 -1.33 11.28 -15.58
C TYR A 239 -0.80 11.78 -16.93
N ASP A 240 -1.05 13.05 -17.27
CA ASP A 240 -0.69 13.66 -18.55
C ASP A 240 0.82 13.58 -18.84
N GLU A 241 1.67 13.64 -17.81
CA GLU A 241 3.12 13.49 -17.96
C GLU A 241 3.53 12.13 -18.52
N THR A 242 2.82 11.06 -18.15
CA THR A 242 3.08 9.72 -18.67
C THR A 242 2.65 9.62 -20.14
N LEU A 243 1.50 10.16 -20.49
CA LEU A 243 1.04 10.19 -21.88
C LEU A 243 1.96 11.04 -22.75
N LYS A 244 2.36 12.22 -22.27
CA LYS A 244 3.35 13.05 -22.93
C LYS A 244 4.66 12.31 -23.18
N ALA A 245 5.17 11.60 -22.18
CA ALA A 245 6.40 10.84 -22.35
C ALA A 245 6.25 9.73 -23.41
N ILE A 246 5.10 9.06 -23.51
CA ILE A 246 4.82 8.07 -24.55
C ILE A 246 4.84 8.71 -25.94
N GLU A 247 4.24 9.89 -26.08
CA GLU A 247 4.20 10.64 -27.34
C GLU A 247 5.57 11.20 -27.71
N GLU A 248 6.25 11.91 -26.79
CA GLU A 248 7.58 12.50 -27.00
C GLU A 248 8.64 11.46 -27.38
N GLU A 249 8.53 10.25 -26.85
CA GLU A 249 9.48 9.15 -27.09
C GLU A 249 9.07 8.24 -28.27
N ASP A 250 7.99 8.54 -28.99
CA ASP A 250 7.43 7.70 -30.07
C ASP A 250 7.31 6.23 -29.62
N ALA A 251 6.76 6.02 -28.40
CA ALA A 251 6.71 4.72 -27.75
C ALA A 251 5.33 4.03 -27.83
N GLY A 252 4.35 4.64 -28.51
CA GLY A 252 2.96 4.17 -28.53
C GLY A 252 2.77 2.76 -29.08
N ASP A 253 3.65 2.30 -29.97
CA ASP A 253 3.66 0.95 -30.53
C ASP A 253 4.16 -0.12 -29.54
N ARG A 254 4.81 0.29 -28.46
CA ARG A 254 5.49 -0.59 -27.49
C ARG A 254 4.95 -0.48 -26.07
N VAL A 255 4.26 0.61 -25.73
CA VAL A 255 3.66 0.82 -24.41
C VAL A 255 2.18 0.44 -24.46
N VAL A 256 1.78 -0.50 -23.60
CA VAL A 256 0.39 -0.93 -23.44
C VAL A 256 -0.17 -0.32 -22.16
N LEU A 257 -1.19 0.51 -22.28
CA LEU A 257 -1.95 1.07 -21.15
C LEU A 257 -3.20 0.22 -20.96
N THR A 258 -3.21 -0.68 -19.97
CA THR A 258 -4.36 -1.59 -19.75
C THR A 258 -5.54 -0.90 -19.07
N GLY A 259 -5.31 0.25 -18.43
CA GLY A 259 -6.28 0.80 -17.50
C GLY A 259 -6.40 -0.05 -16.23
N HIS A 260 -7.61 -0.13 -15.69
CA HIS A 260 -7.90 -0.94 -14.50
C HIS A 260 -7.92 -2.43 -14.85
N VAL A 261 -7.13 -3.21 -14.14
CA VAL A 261 -7.13 -4.67 -14.20
C VAL A 261 -7.85 -5.22 -12.96
N SER A 262 -8.61 -6.30 -13.15
CA SER A 262 -9.27 -6.96 -12.03
C SER A 262 -8.24 -7.52 -11.06
N GLU A 263 -8.55 -7.50 -9.75
CA GLU A 263 -7.65 -8.04 -8.73
C GLU A 263 -7.38 -9.55 -8.94
N GLY A 264 -8.31 -10.27 -9.55
CA GLY A 264 -8.17 -11.69 -9.86
C GLY A 264 -7.21 -11.98 -11.01
N ASP A 265 -7.04 -11.04 -11.96
CA ASP A 265 -6.15 -11.19 -13.12
C ASP A 265 -4.71 -10.73 -12.83
N LEU A 266 -4.49 -9.91 -11.78
CA LEU A 266 -3.15 -9.41 -11.44
C LEU A 266 -2.11 -10.50 -11.20
N PRO A 267 -2.39 -11.62 -10.48
CA PRO A 267 -1.41 -12.69 -10.30
C PRO A 267 -0.89 -13.28 -11.61
N ALA A 268 -1.76 -13.46 -12.60
CA ALA A 268 -1.38 -13.96 -13.92
C ALA A 268 -0.53 -12.94 -14.69
N LEU A 269 -0.85 -11.64 -14.58
CA LEU A 269 -0.03 -10.58 -15.19
C LEU A 269 1.35 -10.47 -14.53
N TYR A 270 1.44 -10.59 -13.22
CA TYR A 270 2.74 -10.65 -12.57
C TYR A 270 3.52 -11.88 -13.00
N SER A 271 2.92 -13.07 -12.92
CA SER A 271 3.60 -14.34 -13.23
C SER A 271 4.07 -14.46 -14.69
N GLY A 272 3.34 -13.84 -15.62
CA GLY A 272 3.68 -13.83 -17.05
C GLY A 272 4.65 -12.72 -17.46
N ALA A 273 5.00 -11.80 -16.56
CA ALA A 273 5.94 -10.72 -16.86
C ALA A 273 7.40 -11.19 -16.83
N LEU A 274 8.19 -10.71 -17.75
CA LEU A 274 9.64 -10.92 -17.77
C LEU A 274 10.30 -10.32 -16.52
N CYS A 275 9.88 -9.10 -16.16
CA CYS A 275 10.23 -8.44 -14.91
C CYS A 275 9.17 -7.38 -14.55
N PHE A 276 9.21 -6.94 -13.30
CA PHE A 276 8.37 -5.89 -12.75
C PHE A 276 9.22 -4.66 -12.45
N ALA A 277 8.80 -3.49 -12.95
CA ALA A 277 9.48 -2.21 -12.74
C ALA A 277 8.63 -1.25 -11.90
N TYR A 278 9.19 -0.77 -10.81
CA TYR A 278 8.50 0.14 -9.87
C TYR A 278 9.42 1.29 -9.44
N PRO A 279 9.71 2.23 -10.35
CA PRO A 279 10.66 3.32 -10.13
C PRO A 279 10.08 4.46 -9.28
N SER A 280 9.19 4.15 -8.34
CA SER A 280 8.60 5.13 -7.44
C SER A 280 9.68 5.81 -6.60
N TYR A 281 9.55 7.12 -6.41
CA TYR A 281 10.51 7.87 -5.59
C TYR A 281 10.01 8.15 -4.16
N PHE A 282 8.75 7.86 -3.87
CA PHE A 282 8.20 7.99 -2.52
C PHE A 282 7.10 6.96 -2.25
N GLU A 283 7.36 6.05 -1.31
CA GLU A 283 6.42 5.04 -0.83
C GLU A 283 6.53 4.89 0.68
N GLY A 284 5.41 4.60 1.32
CA GLY A 284 5.42 4.25 2.73
C GLY A 284 5.75 2.79 3.01
N PHE A 285 5.51 1.90 2.02
CA PHE A 285 5.89 0.49 2.09
C PHE A 285 6.29 -0.05 0.71
N GLY A 286 5.33 -0.24 -0.20
CA GLY A 286 5.60 -0.83 -1.51
C GLY A 286 5.00 -2.22 -1.66
N LEU A 287 3.68 -2.35 -1.53
CA LEU A 287 2.97 -3.63 -1.74
C LEU A 287 3.20 -4.23 -3.14
N PRO A 288 3.13 -3.45 -4.26
CA PRO A 288 3.29 -4.02 -5.59
C PRO A 288 4.60 -4.77 -5.84
N PRO A 289 5.78 -4.31 -5.37
CA PRO A 289 7.00 -5.11 -5.40
C PRO A 289 6.90 -6.47 -4.69
N LEU A 290 6.27 -6.52 -3.51
CA LEU A 290 6.05 -7.79 -2.81
C LEU A 290 5.05 -8.69 -3.50
N GLU A 291 4.01 -8.13 -4.12
CA GLU A 291 3.04 -8.86 -4.93
C GLU A 291 3.73 -9.52 -6.13
N ALA A 292 4.59 -8.77 -6.84
CA ALA A 292 5.42 -9.28 -7.93
C ALA A 292 6.35 -10.40 -7.46
N MET A 293 7.04 -10.22 -6.34
CA MET A 293 7.92 -11.22 -5.75
C MET A 293 7.15 -12.50 -5.37
N ARG A 294 5.95 -12.40 -4.78
CA ARG A 294 5.11 -13.58 -4.49
C ARG A 294 4.65 -14.32 -5.74
N CYS A 295 4.51 -13.61 -6.84
CA CYS A 295 4.21 -14.21 -8.14
C CYS A 295 5.46 -14.74 -8.86
N GLY A 296 6.64 -14.67 -8.25
CA GLY A 296 7.91 -15.15 -8.80
C GLY A 296 8.46 -14.25 -9.90
N THR A 297 8.10 -12.99 -9.93
CA THR A 297 8.54 -12.01 -10.94
C THR A 297 9.78 -11.27 -10.45
N PRO A 298 10.89 -11.22 -11.21
CA PRO A 298 12.06 -10.40 -10.89
C PRO A 298 11.70 -8.92 -10.83
N VAL A 299 12.27 -8.18 -9.86
CA VAL A 299 11.82 -6.82 -9.53
C VAL A 299 12.95 -5.81 -9.69
N LEU A 300 12.62 -4.64 -10.26
CA LEU A 300 13.39 -3.40 -10.25
C LEU A 300 12.60 -2.33 -9.49
N VAL A 301 13.20 -1.69 -8.50
CA VAL A 301 12.59 -0.60 -7.75
C VAL A 301 13.47 0.66 -7.71
N GLY A 302 12.87 1.79 -7.35
CA GLY A 302 13.63 2.99 -6.96
C GLY A 302 14.43 2.75 -5.68
N ASP A 303 15.62 3.34 -5.56
CA ASP A 303 16.51 3.24 -4.40
C ASP A 303 16.14 4.18 -3.25
N ARG A 304 14.88 4.62 -3.17
CA ARG A 304 14.38 5.66 -2.25
C ARG A 304 13.26 5.18 -1.35
N SER A 305 13.05 5.95 -0.27
CA SER A 305 11.96 5.75 0.69
C SER A 305 11.99 4.36 1.36
N SER A 306 10.85 3.70 1.48
CA SER A 306 10.75 2.37 2.08
C SER A 306 11.15 1.22 1.14
N LEU A 307 11.31 1.49 -0.16
CA LEU A 307 11.51 0.42 -1.15
C LEU A 307 12.76 -0.43 -0.89
N PRO A 308 13.96 0.15 -0.62
CA PRO A 308 15.15 -0.65 -0.28
C PRO A 308 14.96 -1.52 0.97
N GLU A 309 14.26 -0.99 1.99
CA GLU A 309 13.93 -1.73 3.22
C GLU A 309 13.04 -2.94 2.92
N VAL A 310 12.04 -2.76 2.05
CA VAL A 310 11.07 -3.79 1.73
C VAL A 310 11.64 -4.88 0.85
N VAL A 311 12.38 -4.53 -0.19
CA VAL A 311 12.90 -5.52 -1.15
C VAL A 311 14.20 -6.17 -0.71
N GLY A 312 15.02 -5.51 0.12
CA GLY A 312 16.35 -6.01 0.51
C GLY A 312 17.24 -6.25 -0.70
N ASP A 313 17.89 -7.38 -0.72
CA ASP A 313 18.76 -7.87 -1.81
C ASP A 313 18.00 -8.68 -2.89
N ALA A 314 16.67 -8.77 -2.78
CA ALA A 314 15.84 -9.58 -3.66
C ALA A 314 15.35 -8.83 -4.91
N ALA A 315 15.83 -7.61 -5.15
CA ALA A 315 15.50 -6.80 -6.32
C ALA A 315 16.72 -6.01 -6.81
N LEU A 316 16.69 -5.58 -8.06
CA LEU A 316 17.55 -4.50 -8.49
C LEU A 316 17.01 -3.16 -8.01
N THR A 317 17.91 -2.28 -7.61
CA THR A 317 17.59 -0.88 -7.28
C THR A 317 18.27 0.08 -8.25
N ALA A 318 17.63 1.20 -8.54
CA ALA A 318 18.21 2.27 -9.35
C ALA A 318 17.71 3.63 -8.86
N ASP A 319 18.51 4.68 -9.08
CA ASP A 319 18.06 6.04 -8.81
C ASP A 319 16.83 6.35 -9.68
N PRO A 320 15.65 6.59 -9.06
CA PRO A 320 14.42 6.85 -9.79
C PRO A 320 14.47 8.18 -10.56
N PHE A 321 15.45 9.04 -10.31
CA PHE A 321 15.63 10.31 -11.00
C PHE A 321 16.62 10.23 -12.18
N ASP A 322 17.34 9.11 -12.35
CA ASP A 322 18.23 8.84 -13.47
C ASP A 322 17.61 7.83 -14.46
N ALA A 323 17.11 8.32 -15.60
CA ALA A 323 16.56 7.47 -16.65
C ALA A 323 17.60 6.50 -17.24
N GLY A 324 18.86 6.90 -17.30
CA GLY A 324 19.96 6.03 -17.76
C GLY A 324 20.24 4.88 -16.78
N ALA A 325 20.22 5.15 -15.47
CA ALA A 325 20.35 4.11 -14.45
C ALA A 325 19.17 3.09 -14.51
N LEU A 326 17.94 3.60 -14.67
CA LEU A 326 16.76 2.75 -14.88
C LEU A 326 16.89 1.92 -16.16
N ALA A 327 17.35 2.53 -17.28
CA ALA A 327 17.56 1.83 -18.54
C ALA A 327 18.60 0.70 -18.40
N ARG A 328 19.72 0.97 -17.77
CA ARG A 328 20.75 -0.06 -17.51
C ARG A 328 20.24 -1.21 -16.64
N ALA A 329 19.46 -0.89 -15.60
CA ALA A 329 18.89 -1.91 -14.73
C ALA A 329 17.83 -2.75 -15.46
N LEU A 330 16.98 -2.13 -16.29
CA LEU A 330 16.03 -2.83 -17.17
C LEU A 330 16.77 -3.73 -18.18
N ALA A 331 17.86 -3.23 -18.79
CA ALA A 331 18.67 -4.00 -19.73
C ALA A 331 19.17 -5.30 -19.08
N ARG A 332 19.72 -5.21 -17.87
CA ARG A 332 20.18 -6.38 -17.13
C ARG A 332 19.06 -7.39 -16.89
N LEU A 333 17.86 -6.93 -16.49
CA LEU A 333 16.72 -7.83 -16.28
C LEU A 333 16.18 -8.44 -17.58
N ILE A 334 16.32 -7.74 -18.70
CA ILE A 334 15.87 -8.25 -20.00
C ILE A 334 16.85 -9.31 -20.55
N ASP A 335 18.16 -9.09 -20.39
CA ASP A 335 19.20 -9.90 -21.07
C ASP A 335 19.72 -11.06 -20.26
N ASP A 336 19.65 -11.00 -18.94
CA ASP A 336 20.31 -11.94 -18.04
C ASP A 336 19.30 -12.90 -17.39
N ASP A 337 19.14 -14.08 -18.00
CA ASP A 337 18.27 -15.14 -17.49
C ASP A 337 18.73 -15.66 -16.12
N ALA A 338 20.04 -15.74 -15.90
CA ALA A 338 20.60 -16.23 -14.63
C ALA A 338 20.27 -15.23 -13.49
N LEU A 339 20.43 -13.94 -13.76
CA LEU A 339 20.03 -12.90 -12.80
C LEU A 339 18.52 -12.95 -12.50
N ARG A 340 17.68 -13.13 -13.53
CA ARG A 340 16.24 -13.27 -13.30
C ARG A 340 15.89 -14.49 -12.43
N ALA A 341 16.52 -15.63 -12.68
CA ALA A 341 16.34 -16.84 -11.89
C ALA A 341 16.76 -16.64 -10.42
N GLU A 342 17.89 -15.97 -10.20
CA GLU A 342 18.39 -15.62 -8.87
C GLU A 342 17.42 -14.69 -8.15
N LEU A 343 17.00 -13.59 -8.77
CA LEU A 343 16.09 -12.61 -8.18
C LEU A 343 14.69 -13.21 -7.94
N ARG A 344 14.23 -14.12 -8.79
CA ARG A 344 13.00 -14.87 -8.55
C ARG A 344 13.09 -15.66 -7.25
N THR A 345 14.15 -16.41 -7.03
CA THR A 345 14.34 -17.24 -5.83
C THR A 345 14.43 -16.38 -4.58
N ARG A 346 15.25 -15.33 -4.61
CA ARG A 346 15.37 -14.37 -3.50
C ARG A 346 14.05 -13.66 -3.25
N GLY A 347 13.35 -13.23 -4.31
CA GLY A 347 12.06 -12.54 -4.23
C GLY A 347 10.97 -13.36 -3.55
N LEU A 348 10.85 -14.64 -3.92
CA LEU A 348 9.93 -15.56 -3.27
C LEU A 348 10.23 -15.70 -1.77
N THR A 349 11.49 -15.91 -1.42
CA THR A 349 11.94 -16.00 -0.02
C THR A 349 11.64 -14.71 0.73
N ARG A 350 11.98 -13.56 0.13
CA ARG A 350 11.73 -12.24 0.73
C ARG A 350 10.26 -11.97 0.98
N ALA A 351 9.41 -12.25 -0.01
CA ALA A 351 7.98 -12.01 0.10
C ALA A 351 7.30 -12.91 1.14
N HIS A 352 7.80 -14.13 1.36
CA HIS A 352 7.30 -15.03 2.41
C HIS A 352 7.70 -14.60 3.83
N ALA A 353 8.70 -13.73 3.97
CA ALA A 353 9.06 -13.17 5.28
C ALA A 353 8.04 -12.12 5.79
N PHE A 354 7.05 -11.75 4.97
CA PHE A 354 5.97 -10.85 5.32
C PHE A 354 4.64 -11.59 5.35
N ASP A 355 3.96 -11.57 6.51
CA ASP A 355 2.69 -12.25 6.73
C ASP A 355 1.69 -11.30 7.42
N TRP A 356 0.45 -11.28 6.95
CA TRP A 356 -0.62 -10.50 7.57
C TRP A 356 -0.94 -10.95 8.98
N ARG A 357 -0.73 -12.23 9.30
CA ARG A 357 -0.89 -12.75 10.68
C ARG A 357 0.14 -12.14 11.62
N ASP A 358 1.37 -11.94 11.16
CA ASP A 358 2.40 -11.26 11.95
C ASP A 358 2.10 -9.76 12.08
N THR A 359 1.67 -9.10 10.99
CA THR A 359 1.13 -7.74 11.03
C THR A 359 0.03 -7.61 12.10
N ALA A 360 -0.91 -8.56 12.14
CA ALA A 360 -2.00 -8.58 13.11
C ALA A 360 -1.49 -8.82 14.54
N ARG A 361 -0.58 -9.77 14.77
CA ARG A 361 0.01 -10.03 16.09
C ARG A 361 0.76 -8.81 16.63
N MET A 362 1.56 -8.15 15.80
CA MET A 362 2.25 -6.91 16.18
C MET A 362 1.25 -5.77 16.48
N THR A 363 0.17 -5.67 15.70
CA THR A 363 -0.90 -4.70 15.95
C THR A 363 -1.61 -4.96 17.29
N LEU A 364 -1.87 -6.22 17.63
CA LEU A 364 -2.42 -6.62 18.93
C LEU A 364 -1.49 -6.25 20.10
N GLN A 365 -0.18 -6.37 19.92
CA GLN A 365 0.78 -5.94 20.94
C GLN A 365 0.70 -4.42 21.17
N VAL A 366 0.50 -3.62 20.11
CA VAL A 366 0.26 -2.18 20.24
C VAL A 366 -1.03 -1.91 21.02
N TYR A 367 -2.12 -2.63 20.74
CA TYR A 367 -3.38 -2.45 21.47
C TYR A 367 -3.22 -2.78 22.97
N ARG A 368 -2.56 -3.90 23.29
CA ARG A 368 -2.28 -4.29 24.69
C ARG A 368 -1.43 -3.24 25.41
N ARG A 369 -0.40 -2.71 24.76
CA ARG A 369 0.44 -1.62 25.30
C ARG A 369 -0.39 -0.38 25.62
N VAL A 370 -1.24 0.08 24.69
CA VAL A 370 -2.09 1.25 24.88
C VAL A 370 -3.04 1.09 26.06
N MET A 371 -3.56 -0.13 26.29
CA MET A 371 -4.45 -0.40 27.43
C MET A 371 -3.69 -0.42 28.74
N ASN A 372 -2.52 -1.05 28.81
CA ASN A 372 -1.69 -1.08 30.01
C ASN A 372 -1.24 0.34 30.43
N ASP A 373 -0.85 1.18 29.46
CA ASP A 373 -0.49 2.57 29.73
C ASP A 373 -1.68 3.37 30.29
N LYS A 374 -2.90 3.13 29.78
CA LYS A 374 -4.12 3.76 30.30
C LYS A 374 -4.41 3.37 31.74
N GLU A 375 -4.27 2.09 32.08
CA GLU A 375 -4.48 1.58 33.46
C GLU A 375 -3.46 2.16 34.43
N ALA A 376 -2.19 2.23 34.03
CA ALA A 376 -1.13 2.83 34.85
C ALA A 376 -1.40 4.32 35.16
N PHE A 377 -1.88 5.10 34.19
CA PHE A 377 -2.28 6.50 34.39
C PHE A 377 -3.53 6.63 35.28
N GLY A 378 -4.51 5.76 35.13
CA GLY A 378 -5.73 5.73 35.93
C GLY A 378 -5.46 5.45 37.42
N VAL A 379 -4.56 4.51 37.70
CA VAL A 379 -4.14 4.15 39.06
C VAL A 379 -3.36 5.32 39.73
N GLN A 380 -2.52 6.02 39.00
CA GLN A 380 -1.82 7.21 39.55
C GLN A 380 -2.78 8.35 39.92
N GLN A 381 -3.84 8.59 39.15
CA GLN A 381 -4.83 9.62 39.51
C GLN A 381 -5.69 9.25 40.70
N SER A 382 -6.00 7.97 40.88
CA SER A 382 -6.77 7.50 42.05
C SER A 382 -5.95 7.41 43.36
N ALA A 383 -4.62 7.36 43.24
CA ALA A 383 -3.73 7.35 44.43
C ALA A 383 -3.44 8.75 45.00
N PHE A 384 -3.81 9.82 44.25
CA PHE A 384 -3.66 11.21 44.68
C PHE A 384 -5.01 11.93 44.94
N SER A 385 -6.12 11.23 44.84
CA SER A 385 -7.47 11.66 45.27
C SER A 385 -7.86 10.99 46.57
#